data_71e9e22121bec98ae93ae84359e13bc8
#
_entry.id   71e9e22121bec98ae93ae84359e13bc8
#
_cell.length_a   1.000
_cell.length_b   1.000
_cell.length_c   1.000
_cell.angle_alpha   90.00
_cell.angle_beta   90.00
_cell.angle_gamma   90.00
#
_symmetry.space_group_name_H-M   'P 1'
#
loop_
_entity.id
_entity.type
_entity.pdbx_description
1 polymer ?
#
loop_
_entity_poly.entity_id
_entity_poly.type
_entity_poly.pdbx_seq_one_letter_code
_entity_poly.pdbx_strand_id
1 'polypeptide(L)'
;GVRVNRITSLSDDIALALAAPRVRIEAPIPGKSAIGIEIPNKDTVPVLLREVIESSEFSDGSSALRFGIGKDIAGKVLCADLDKMPHLLIAGSTGSGKSVCINDIILSFIYGKKPEEVRLIMVDPKQVELRVYAPMPHLLMPVVTDPKKAAGALKWAVMEMDQRYKKMSKVNARSISRYNELQEDPAEKLPRLVIIIDELADLMMVAAKEVEESICRIAQLGRAAGIHLIVATQRPSTDIITGLIKANIPSRIALAVSSAVDSR
;
A
#
# COMPACT_ATOMS: atom_id res chain seq x y z
N GLY A 1 17.03 39.73 -5.45
CA GLY A 1 16.78 38.52 -4.65
C GLY A 1 17.83 37.45 -4.91
N VAL A 2 18.06 36.55 -3.98
CA VAL A 2 18.99 35.42 -4.15
C VAL A 2 18.36 34.41 -5.07
N ARG A 3 19.10 33.90 -6.06
CA ARG A 3 18.61 32.84 -6.97
C ARG A 3 18.54 31.51 -6.20
N VAL A 4 17.46 30.77 -6.38
CA VAL A 4 17.22 29.46 -5.71
C VAL A 4 18.40 28.50 -5.90
N ASN A 5 18.97 28.40 -7.10
CA ASN A 5 20.13 27.54 -7.38
C ASN A 5 21.38 27.87 -6.51
N ARG A 6 21.53 29.12 -6.07
CA ARG A 6 22.61 29.48 -5.14
C ARG A 6 22.42 28.89 -3.75
N ILE A 7 21.17 28.70 -3.34
CA ILE A 7 20.87 28.13 -2.02
C ILE A 7 20.95 26.60 -2.09
N THR A 8 20.41 25.99 -3.16
CA THR A 8 20.46 24.53 -3.32
C THR A 8 21.88 24.00 -3.50
N SER A 9 22.79 24.81 -4.10
CA SER A 9 24.22 24.43 -4.22
C SER A 9 25.00 24.49 -2.92
N LEU A 10 24.43 25.07 -1.85
CA LEU A 10 25.07 25.16 -0.53
C LEU A 10 24.69 23.98 0.39
N SER A 11 24.02 22.95 -0.10
CA SER A 11 23.56 21.81 0.71
C SER A 11 24.71 21.16 1.51
N ASP A 12 25.85 20.96 0.86
CA ASP A 12 27.00 20.30 1.48
C ASP A 12 27.71 21.22 2.48
N ASP A 13 27.79 22.52 2.20
CA ASP A 13 28.35 23.52 3.11
C ASP A 13 27.49 23.65 4.36
N ILE A 14 26.17 23.65 4.21
CA ILE A 14 25.22 23.69 5.32
C ILE A 14 25.31 22.38 6.15
N ALA A 15 25.40 21.23 5.48
CA ALA A 15 25.57 19.95 6.18
C ALA A 15 26.86 19.92 7.00
N LEU A 16 27.96 20.43 6.44
CA LEU A 16 29.24 20.52 7.12
C LEU A 16 29.16 21.45 8.33
N ALA A 17 28.59 22.66 8.15
CA ALA A 17 28.47 23.65 9.24
C ALA A 17 27.61 23.16 10.42
N LEU A 18 26.62 22.28 10.14
CA LEU A 18 25.71 21.71 11.13
C LEU A 18 26.17 20.34 11.66
N ALA A 19 27.31 19.83 11.20
CA ALA A 19 27.80 18.48 11.48
C ALA A 19 26.72 17.42 11.21
N ALA A 20 25.90 17.63 10.18
CA ALA A 20 24.85 16.73 9.74
C ALA A 20 25.35 15.82 8.61
N PRO A 21 24.93 14.54 8.53
CA PRO A 21 25.39 13.63 7.48
C PRO A 21 24.94 14.07 6.08
N ARG A 22 23.80 14.77 6.00
CA ARG A 22 23.29 15.45 4.80
C ARG A 22 22.18 16.43 5.18
N VAL A 23 21.90 17.36 4.29
CA VAL A 23 20.78 18.29 4.39
C VAL A 23 19.94 18.18 3.11
N ARG A 24 18.61 18.20 3.23
CA ARG A 24 17.70 18.29 2.09
C ARG A 24 17.17 19.71 1.99
N ILE A 25 17.27 20.29 0.78
CA ILE A 25 16.72 21.61 0.50
C ILE A 25 15.53 21.46 -0.44
N GLU A 26 14.36 21.89 0.02
CA GLU A 26 13.13 21.95 -0.79
C GLU A 26 12.88 23.41 -1.21
N ALA A 27 13.01 23.67 -2.49
CA ALA A 27 12.98 25.04 -3.00
C ALA A 27 12.27 25.14 -4.36
N PRO A 28 11.08 25.76 -4.39
CA PRO A 28 10.29 26.30 -3.26
C PRO A 28 9.51 25.23 -2.52
N ILE A 29 9.06 25.52 -1.32
CA ILE A 29 8.06 24.70 -0.63
C ILE A 29 6.74 24.82 -1.42
N PRO A 30 6.06 23.73 -1.81
CA PRO A 30 4.80 23.80 -2.53
C PRO A 30 3.77 24.68 -1.84
N GLY A 31 3.21 25.65 -2.59
CA GLY A 31 2.23 26.60 -2.08
C GLY A 31 2.76 27.70 -1.15
N LYS A 32 4.08 27.82 -0.97
CA LYS A 32 4.70 28.88 -0.12
C LYS A 32 5.83 29.59 -0.85
N SER A 33 5.97 30.90 -0.63
CA SER A 33 7.12 31.69 -1.08
C SER A 33 8.32 31.54 -0.14
N ALA A 34 8.68 30.29 0.18
CA ALA A 34 9.72 29.96 1.15
C ALA A 34 10.55 28.75 0.68
N ILE A 35 11.73 28.60 1.24
CA ILE A 35 12.63 27.46 1.03
C ILE A 35 12.67 26.69 2.36
N GLY A 36 12.52 25.38 2.28
CA GLY A 36 12.66 24.44 3.38
C GLY A 36 14.08 23.87 3.45
N ILE A 37 14.66 23.85 4.63
CA ILE A 37 15.93 23.17 4.89
C ILE A 37 15.65 22.10 5.95
N GLU A 38 15.71 20.84 5.53
CA GLU A 38 15.48 19.69 6.40
C GLU A 38 16.82 19.16 6.91
N ILE A 39 16.96 19.14 8.23
CA ILE A 39 18.15 18.67 8.93
C ILE A 39 17.77 17.43 9.72
N PRO A 40 18.50 16.30 9.60
CA PRO A 40 18.24 15.13 10.42
C PRO A 40 18.37 15.44 11.93
N ASN A 41 17.45 14.93 12.72
CA ASN A 41 17.54 15.01 14.17
C ASN A 41 18.76 14.22 14.67
N LYS A 42 19.44 14.72 15.71
CA LYS A 42 20.54 14.00 16.38
C LYS A 42 20.01 12.72 17.04
N ASP A 43 18.89 12.84 17.73
CA ASP A 43 18.21 11.72 18.37
C ASP A 43 16.93 11.41 17.57
N THR A 44 16.84 10.18 17.04
CA THR A 44 15.66 9.72 16.33
C THR A 44 14.69 9.04 17.28
N VAL A 45 13.43 9.45 17.24
CA VAL A 45 12.35 8.83 18.01
C VAL A 45 11.50 7.99 17.03
N PRO A 46 11.26 6.71 17.31
CA PRO A 46 10.40 5.89 16.48
C PRO A 46 8.96 6.40 16.53
N VAL A 47 8.30 6.46 15.38
CA VAL A 47 6.86 6.72 15.29
C VAL A 47 6.14 5.41 15.53
N LEU A 48 5.38 5.32 16.61
CA LEU A 48 4.64 4.11 16.95
C LEU A 48 3.31 4.06 16.19
N LEU A 49 2.96 2.89 15.65
CA LEU A 49 1.67 2.69 14.99
C LEU A 49 0.49 3.06 15.90
N ARG A 50 0.61 2.78 17.21
CA ARG A 50 -0.40 3.16 18.20
C ARG A 50 -0.75 4.64 18.18
N GLU A 51 0.26 5.51 18.10
CA GLU A 51 0.05 6.96 18.03
C GLU A 51 -0.73 7.38 16.79
N VAL A 52 -0.53 6.65 15.68
CA VAL A 52 -1.22 6.89 14.42
C VAL A 52 -2.67 6.41 14.51
N ILE A 53 -2.91 5.20 15.01
CA ILE A 53 -4.25 4.61 15.11
C ILE A 53 -5.14 5.36 16.12
N GLU A 54 -4.58 5.84 17.22
CA GLU A 54 -5.29 6.60 18.25
C GLU A 54 -5.52 8.08 17.88
N SER A 55 -4.98 8.54 16.75
CA SER A 55 -5.16 9.95 16.31
C SER A 55 -6.56 10.21 15.74
N SER A 56 -7.00 11.48 15.79
CA SER A 56 -8.21 11.92 15.14
C SER A 56 -8.16 11.75 13.63
N GLU A 57 -6.99 11.97 13.02
CA GLU A 57 -6.77 11.78 11.59
C GLU A 57 -7.05 10.35 11.13
N PHE A 58 -6.85 9.36 12.00
CA PHE A 58 -7.17 7.96 11.71
C PHE A 58 -8.65 7.64 12.03
N SER A 59 -9.16 8.07 13.19
CA SER A 59 -10.49 7.71 13.68
C SER A 59 -11.64 8.41 12.96
N ASP A 60 -11.44 9.64 12.47
CA ASP A 60 -12.48 10.44 11.81
C ASP A 60 -12.86 9.93 10.40
N GLY A 61 -12.20 8.88 9.93
CA GLY A 61 -12.45 8.30 8.62
C GLY A 61 -13.53 7.22 8.65
N SER A 62 -14.54 7.36 7.81
CA SER A 62 -15.63 6.37 7.64
C SER A 62 -15.24 5.16 6.78
N SER A 63 -14.06 5.16 6.15
CA SER A 63 -13.63 4.10 5.25
C SER A 63 -13.24 2.83 5.98
N ALA A 64 -13.62 1.68 5.41
CA ALA A 64 -13.22 0.36 5.89
C ALA A 64 -11.73 0.06 5.66
N LEU A 65 -11.09 0.74 4.70
CA LEU A 65 -9.72 0.46 4.26
C LEU A 65 -8.76 1.64 4.51
N ARG A 66 -9.01 2.40 5.59
CA ARG A 66 -8.08 3.43 6.06
C ARG A 66 -6.89 2.79 6.76
N PHE A 67 -5.69 3.30 6.48
CA PHE A 67 -4.46 2.84 7.12
C PHE A 67 -3.52 3.99 7.45
N GLY A 68 -2.71 3.79 8.51
CA GLY A 68 -1.67 4.72 8.90
C GLY A 68 -0.46 4.65 7.97
N ILE A 69 0.15 5.78 7.67
CA ILE A 69 1.44 5.85 6.96
C ILE A 69 2.55 6.25 7.94
N GLY A 70 2.26 7.14 8.90
CA GLY A 70 3.22 7.66 9.84
C GLY A 70 2.97 9.14 10.15
N LYS A 71 4.06 9.90 10.34
CA LYS A 71 4.02 11.34 10.57
C LYS A 71 4.87 12.08 9.53
N ASP A 72 4.43 13.27 9.14
CA ASP A 72 5.23 14.18 8.33
C ASP A 72 6.32 14.86 9.16
N ILE A 73 7.14 15.69 8.50
CA ILE A 73 8.22 16.44 9.16
C ILE A 73 7.73 17.46 10.20
N ALA A 74 6.45 17.84 10.17
CA ALA A 74 5.81 18.71 11.16
C ALA A 74 5.20 17.93 12.33
N GLY A 75 5.30 16.58 12.31
CA GLY A 75 4.73 15.69 13.32
C GLY A 75 3.24 15.40 13.13
N LYS A 76 2.64 15.86 12.01
CA LYS A 76 1.25 15.59 11.69
C LYS A 76 1.08 14.14 11.22
N VAL A 77 0.07 13.45 11.75
CA VAL A 77 -0.27 12.09 11.33
C VAL A 77 -0.76 12.08 9.89
N LEU A 78 -0.23 11.14 9.12
CA LEU A 78 -0.62 10.86 7.75
C LEU A 78 -1.30 9.50 7.67
N CYS A 79 -2.51 9.50 7.10
CA CYS A 79 -3.28 8.31 6.79
C CYS A 79 -3.60 8.25 5.30
N ALA A 80 -3.76 7.06 4.79
CA ALA A 80 -4.26 6.83 3.44
C ALA A 80 -5.50 5.93 3.48
N ASP A 81 -6.13 5.77 2.33
CA ASP A 81 -7.40 5.07 2.21
C ASP A 81 -7.43 4.28 0.90
N LEU A 82 -7.44 2.96 1.02
CA LEU A 82 -7.39 2.06 -0.13
C LEU A 82 -8.71 2.08 -0.95
N ASP A 83 -9.83 2.50 -0.37
CA ASP A 83 -11.07 2.74 -1.14
C ASP A 83 -10.90 3.92 -2.13
N LYS A 84 -10.04 4.90 -1.78
CA LYS A 84 -9.75 6.07 -2.63
C LYS A 84 -8.63 5.80 -3.61
N MET A 85 -7.59 5.06 -3.18
CA MET A 85 -6.48 4.59 -4.00
C MET A 85 -6.56 3.06 -4.13
N PRO A 86 -7.38 2.51 -5.03
CA PRO A 86 -7.90 1.15 -4.96
C PRO A 86 -6.83 0.07 -4.95
N HIS A 87 -5.64 0.37 -5.42
CA HIS A 87 -4.51 -0.57 -5.45
C HIS A 87 -3.24 0.18 -5.11
N LEU A 88 -2.31 -0.50 -4.46
CA LEU A 88 -1.07 0.08 -3.95
C LEU A 88 0.12 -0.78 -4.36
N LEU A 89 1.14 -0.15 -4.91
CA LEU A 89 2.44 -0.75 -5.16
C LEU A 89 3.44 -0.25 -4.11
N ILE A 90 4.14 -1.17 -3.46
CA ILE A 90 5.15 -0.84 -2.44
C ILE A 90 6.50 -1.39 -2.92
N ALA A 91 7.48 -0.52 -3.09
CA ALA A 91 8.82 -0.90 -3.49
C ALA A 91 9.87 -0.42 -2.50
N GLY A 92 10.86 -1.28 -2.21
CA GLY A 92 11.95 -0.92 -1.32
C GLY A 92 12.94 -2.08 -1.13
N SER A 93 14.22 -1.76 -1.03
CA SER A 93 15.26 -2.75 -0.78
C SER A 93 15.16 -3.38 0.61
N THR A 94 15.88 -4.46 0.84
CA THR A 94 15.99 -5.07 2.17
C THR A 94 16.44 -4.04 3.22
N GLY A 95 15.74 -3.99 4.34
CA GLY A 95 16.02 -3.03 5.42
C GLY A 95 15.46 -1.61 5.18
N SER A 96 14.74 -1.37 4.08
CA SER A 96 14.13 -0.05 3.79
C SER A 96 12.86 0.26 4.59
N GLY A 97 12.31 -0.72 5.31
CA GLY A 97 11.04 -0.60 6.03
C GLY A 97 9.82 -1.17 5.29
N LYS A 98 10.01 -1.89 4.16
CA LYS A 98 8.91 -2.49 3.38
C LYS A 98 8.01 -3.38 4.24
N SER A 99 8.59 -4.29 5.01
CA SER A 99 7.84 -5.20 5.89
C SER A 99 7.11 -4.45 7.00
N VAL A 100 7.73 -3.40 7.57
CA VAL A 100 7.08 -2.53 8.56
C VAL A 100 5.86 -1.86 7.94
N CYS A 101 6.01 -1.27 6.76
CA CYS A 101 4.91 -0.61 6.04
C CYS A 101 3.74 -1.59 5.76
N ILE A 102 4.02 -2.81 5.32
CA ILE A 102 3.00 -3.84 5.09
C ILE A 102 2.30 -4.21 6.41
N ASN A 103 3.05 -4.41 7.48
CA ASN A 103 2.52 -4.72 8.80
C ASN A 103 1.64 -3.58 9.33
N ASP A 104 2.05 -2.32 9.16
CA ASP A 104 1.25 -1.16 9.57
C ASP A 104 -0.10 -1.12 8.83
N ILE A 105 -0.11 -1.44 7.54
CA ILE A 105 -1.33 -1.50 6.75
C ILE A 105 -2.24 -2.64 7.25
N ILE A 106 -1.70 -3.84 7.43
CA ILE A 106 -2.45 -5.00 7.92
C ILE A 106 -3.06 -4.69 9.30
N LEU A 107 -2.23 -4.23 10.23
CA LEU A 107 -2.66 -3.91 11.59
C LEU A 107 -3.71 -2.79 11.61
N SER A 108 -3.59 -1.78 10.73
CA SER A 108 -4.59 -0.73 10.58
C SER A 108 -5.96 -1.29 10.20
N PHE A 109 -6.01 -2.27 9.30
CA PHE A 109 -7.28 -2.89 8.88
C PHE A 109 -7.88 -3.73 10.00
N ILE A 110 -7.11 -4.62 10.62
CA ILE A 110 -7.64 -5.57 11.62
C ILE A 110 -7.93 -4.92 12.97
N TYR A 111 -7.27 -3.80 13.29
CA TYR A 111 -7.51 -3.09 14.55
C TYR A 111 -8.91 -2.47 14.60
N GLY A 112 -9.39 -1.94 13.49
CA GLY A 112 -10.65 -1.21 13.42
C GLY A 112 -11.81 -1.94 12.75
N LYS A 113 -11.58 -3.12 12.13
CA LYS A 113 -12.57 -3.79 11.28
C LYS A 113 -12.74 -5.26 11.61
N LYS A 114 -13.97 -5.73 11.50
CA LYS A 114 -14.32 -7.15 11.69
C LYS A 114 -14.10 -7.95 10.41
N PRO A 115 -13.99 -9.29 10.49
CA PRO A 115 -13.88 -10.16 9.32
C PRO A 115 -15.04 -10.04 8.31
N GLU A 116 -16.24 -9.64 8.79
CA GLU A 116 -17.41 -9.40 7.94
C GLU A 116 -17.30 -8.10 7.13
N GLU A 117 -16.40 -7.19 7.52
CA GLU A 117 -16.16 -5.93 6.82
C GLU A 117 -14.96 -6.02 5.87
N VAL A 118 -13.88 -6.71 6.32
CA VAL A 118 -12.61 -6.83 5.57
C VAL A 118 -12.10 -8.27 5.63
N ARG A 119 -11.85 -8.85 4.47
CA ARG A 119 -11.20 -10.14 4.30
C ARG A 119 -9.85 -9.96 3.61
N LEU A 120 -8.91 -10.83 3.97
CA LEU A 120 -7.53 -10.76 3.48
C LEU A 120 -7.14 -12.06 2.78
N ILE A 121 -6.42 -11.94 1.67
CA ILE A 121 -5.61 -13.00 1.07
C ILE A 121 -4.17 -12.55 1.18
N MET A 122 -3.32 -13.36 1.78
CA MET A 122 -1.91 -13.06 1.96
C MET A 122 -1.05 -14.04 1.19
N VAL A 123 -0.08 -13.51 0.44
CA VAL A 123 0.89 -14.26 -0.34
C VAL A 123 2.29 -13.94 0.16
N ASP A 124 2.94 -14.94 0.74
CA ASP A 124 4.29 -14.85 1.32
C ASP A 124 5.14 -16.04 0.86
N PRO A 125 5.76 -15.95 -0.33
CA PRO A 125 6.57 -17.04 -0.87
C PRO A 125 7.77 -17.41 0.00
N LYS A 126 8.29 -16.42 0.74
CA LYS A 126 9.46 -16.60 1.61
C LYS A 126 9.12 -17.17 2.98
N GLN A 127 7.86 -17.17 3.37
CA GLN A 127 7.35 -17.65 4.66
C GLN A 127 7.96 -16.94 5.88
N VAL A 128 8.27 -15.66 5.76
CA VAL A 128 8.97 -14.88 6.80
C VAL A 128 8.06 -13.83 7.40
N GLU A 129 7.44 -12.98 6.56
CA GLU A 129 6.82 -11.74 7.01
C GLU A 129 5.36 -11.88 7.43
N LEU A 130 4.57 -12.70 6.69
CA LEU A 130 3.12 -12.76 6.88
C LEU A 130 2.64 -14.00 7.64
N ARG A 131 3.54 -14.93 7.95
CA ARG A 131 3.19 -16.17 8.67
C ARG A 131 2.60 -15.91 10.07
N VAL A 132 3.00 -14.83 10.72
CA VAL A 132 2.49 -14.44 12.05
C VAL A 132 0.97 -14.21 12.04
N TYR A 133 0.40 -13.89 10.91
CA TYR A 133 -1.04 -13.66 10.73
C TYR A 133 -1.85 -14.94 10.45
N ALA A 134 -1.22 -16.12 10.36
CA ALA A 134 -1.90 -17.38 10.03
C ALA A 134 -3.14 -17.70 10.91
N PRO A 135 -3.18 -17.40 12.23
CA PRO A 135 -4.37 -17.66 13.06
C PRO A 135 -5.46 -16.59 12.95
N MET A 136 -5.29 -15.56 12.11
CA MET A 136 -6.17 -14.40 12.07
C MET A 136 -7.50 -14.71 11.37
N PRO A 137 -8.67 -14.37 11.97
CA PRO A 137 -9.98 -14.66 11.40
C PRO A 137 -10.32 -13.89 10.12
N HIS A 138 -9.58 -12.82 9.82
CA HIS A 138 -9.74 -12.03 8.59
C HIS A 138 -9.21 -12.76 7.35
N LEU A 139 -8.35 -13.77 7.50
CA LEU A 139 -7.87 -14.55 6.37
C LEU A 139 -9.01 -15.33 5.72
N LEU A 140 -9.12 -15.21 4.40
CA LEU A 140 -10.08 -15.96 3.60
C LEU A 140 -9.59 -17.39 3.32
N MET A 141 -8.28 -17.55 3.26
CA MET A 141 -7.57 -18.82 3.06
C MET A 141 -6.24 -18.78 3.82
N PRO A 142 -5.60 -19.92 4.11
CA PRO A 142 -4.26 -19.93 4.70
C PRO A 142 -3.29 -19.09 3.89
N VAL A 143 -2.27 -18.51 4.55
CA VAL A 143 -1.22 -17.73 3.87
C VAL A 143 -0.63 -18.57 2.73
N VAL A 144 -0.67 -18.04 1.52
CA VAL A 144 -0.24 -18.74 0.30
C VAL A 144 1.26 -18.59 0.16
N THR A 145 1.98 -19.71 0.18
CA THR A 145 3.45 -19.73 0.15
C THR A 145 4.03 -20.25 -1.18
N ASP A 146 3.23 -20.97 -1.95
CA ASP A 146 3.63 -21.51 -3.26
C ASP A 146 3.25 -20.52 -4.38
N PRO A 147 4.17 -20.12 -5.27
CA PRO A 147 3.90 -19.16 -6.34
C PRO A 147 2.82 -19.61 -7.33
N LYS A 148 2.70 -20.91 -7.63
CA LYS A 148 1.65 -21.42 -8.53
C LYS A 148 0.28 -21.35 -7.85
N LYS A 149 0.21 -21.67 -6.54
CA LYS A 149 -1.01 -21.49 -5.76
C LYS A 149 -1.37 -20.02 -5.65
N ALA A 150 -0.39 -19.12 -5.57
CA ALA A 150 -0.63 -17.67 -5.57
C ALA A 150 -1.26 -17.19 -6.89
N ALA A 151 -0.78 -17.67 -8.03
CA ALA A 151 -1.43 -17.41 -9.32
C ALA A 151 -2.89 -17.94 -9.34
N GLY A 152 -3.12 -19.12 -8.75
CA GLY A 152 -4.47 -19.68 -8.56
C GLY A 152 -5.36 -18.81 -7.67
N ALA A 153 -4.84 -18.27 -6.57
CA ALA A 153 -5.57 -17.37 -5.67
C ALA A 153 -5.93 -16.04 -6.35
N LEU A 154 -5.04 -15.48 -7.17
CA LEU A 154 -5.33 -14.30 -7.98
C LEU A 154 -6.41 -14.57 -9.02
N LYS A 155 -6.35 -15.70 -9.70
CA LYS A 155 -7.39 -16.13 -10.65
C LYS A 155 -8.75 -16.34 -9.96
N TRP A 156 -8.74 -16.92 -8.75
CA TRP A 156 -9.95 -17.02 -7.94
C TRP A 156 -10.52 -15.63 -7.60
N ALA A 157 -9.69 -14.67 -7.24
CA ALA A 157 -10.13 -13.30 -6.95
C ALA A 157 -10.76 -12.60 -8.18
N VAL A 158 -10.26 -12.89 -9.39
CA VAL A 158 -10.90 -12.43 -10.63
C VAL A 158 -12.29 -13.04 -10.80
N MET A 159 -12.45 -14.35 -10.53
CA MET A 159 -13.76 -15.01 -10.60
C MET A 159 -14.72 -14.46 -9.54
N GLU A 160 -14.25 -14.24 -8.32
CA GLU A 160 -15.04 -13.62 -7.24
C GLU A 160 -15.49 -12.21 -7.66
N MET A 161 -14.62 -11.42 -8.26
CA MET A 161 -14.95 -10.11 -8.81
C MET A 161 -16.09 -10.18 -9.82
N ASP A 162 -16.02 -11.11 -10.77
CA ASP A 162 -17.06 -11.30 -11.78
C ASP A 162 -18.41 -11.76 -11.14
N GLN A 163 -18.36 -12.57 -10.09
CA GLN A 163 -19.55 -12.96 -9.32
C GLN A 163 -20.16 -11.77 -8.56
N ARG A 164 -19.33 -10.92 -7.95
CA ARG A 164 -19.80 -9.70 -7.28
C ARG A 164 -20.49 -8.76 -8.26
N TYR A 165 -19.94 -8.57 -9.45
CA TYR A 165 -20.59 -7.79 -10.49
C TYR A 165 -21.97 -8.35 -10.87
N LYS A 166 -22.12 -9.68 -10.99
CA LYS A 166 -23.41 -10.31 -11.25
C LYS A 166 -24.42 -10.06 -10.11
N LYS A 167 -23.97 -10.14 -8.84
CA LYS A 167 -24.83 -9.84 -7.69
C LYS A 167 -25.25 -8.37 -7.68
N MET A 168 -24.32 -7.45 -7.88
CA MET A 168 -24.57 -6.01 -7.93
C MET A 168 -25.51 -5.62 -9.06
N SER A 169 -25.37 -6.24 -10.23
CA SER A 169 -26.23 -6.00 -11.39
C SER A 169 -27.70 -6.37 -11.11
N LYS A 170 -27.96 -7.44 -10.36
CA LYS A 170 -29.34 -7.85 -10.02
C LYS A 170 -30.13 -6.80 -9.21
N VAL A 171 -29.42 -5.97 -8.44
CA VAL A 171 -30.02 -4.90 -7.60
C VAL A 171 -29.69 -3.51 -8.13
N ASN A 172 -29.18 -3.39 -9.36
CA ASN A 172 -28.77 -2.13 -9.97
C ASN A 172 -27.76 -1.33 -9.13
N ALA A 173 -26.90 -1.99 -8.34
CA ALA A 173 -25.85 -1.35 -7.57
C ALA A 173 -24.60 -1.14 -8.43
N ARG A 174 -24.02 0.06 -8.39
CA ARG A 174 -22.80 0.42 -9.15
C ARG A 174 -21.51 0.21 -8.35
N SER A 175 -21.62 -0.10 -7.07
CA SER A 175 -20.47 -0.35 -6.18
C SER A 175 -20.88 -1.29 -5.05
N ILE A 176 -19.87 -1.93 -4.44
CA ILE A 176 -20.06 -2.78 -3.26
C ILE A 176 -20.70 -2.03 -2.09
N SER A 177 -20.36 -0.75 -1.90
CA SER A 177 -20.97 0.07 -0.84
C SER A 177 -22.48 0.18 -1.06
N ARG A 178 -22.89 0.53 -2.30
CA ARG A 178 -24.31 0.62 -2.63
C ARG A 178 -25.01 -0.72 -2.58
N TYR A 179 -24.34 -1.81 -2.99
CA TYR A 179 -24.87 -3.15 -2.83
C TYR A 179 -25.16 -3.47 -1.36
N ASN A 180 -24.19 -3.23 -0.48
CA ASN A 180 -24.30 -3.51 0.96
C ASN A 180 -25.35 -2.65 1.67
N GLU A 181 -25.58 -1.40 1.21
CA GLU A 181 -26.65 -0.54 1.72
C GLU A 181 -28.04 -1.09 1.41
N LEU A 182 -28.19 -1.80 0.29
CA LEU A 182 -29.47 -2.39 -0.14
C LEU A 182 -29.75 -3.75 0.50
N GLN A 183 -28.78 -4.34 1.22
CA GLN A 183 -28.99 -5.61 1.91
C GLN A 183 -29.53 -5.39 3.31
N GLU A 184 -30.72 -5.90 3.59
CA GLU A 184 -31.34 -5.89 4.91
C GLU A 184 -30.66 -6.91 5.84
N ASP A 185 -30.35 -8.10 5.31
CA ASP A 185 -29.63 -9.15 6.05
C ASP A 185 -28.12 -8.87 6.05
N PRO A 186 -27.49 -8.71 7.23
CA PRO A 186 -26.04 -8.59 7.34
C PRO A 186 -25.25 -9.75 6.69
N ALA A 187 -25.83 -10.94 6.63
CA ALA A 187 -25.20 -12.11 6.02
C ALA A 187 -25.05 -12.00 4.49
N GLU A 188 -25.87 -11.19 3.85
CA GLU A 188 -25.81 -10.94 2.40
C GLU A 188 -24.81 -9.85 2.02
N LYS A 189 -24.30 -9.11 3.01
CA LYS A 189 -23.28 -8.07 2.78
C LYS A 189 -21.97 -8.69 2.36
N LEU A 190 -21.30 -8.04 1.41
CA LEU A 190 -20.01 -8.48 0.89
C LEU A 190 -18.88 -7.69 1.59
N PRO A 191 -17.88 -8.37 2.18
CA PRO A 191 -16.70 -7.70 2.73
C PRO A 191 -15.83 -7.11 1.63
N ARG A 192 -15.04 -6.06 1.97
CA ARG A 192 -13.87 -5.70 1.16
C ARG A 192 -12.88 -6.85 1.17
N LEU A 193 -12.28 -7.14 0.03
CA LEU A 193 -11.24 -8.15 -0.12
C LEU A 193 -9.92 -7.45 -0.46
N VAL A 194 -8.91 -7.59 0.40
CA VAL A 194 -7.57 -7.06 0.14
C VAL A 194 -6.62 -8.23 -0.07
N ILE A 195 -5.93 -8.21 -1.20
CA ILE A 195 -4.92 -9.19 -1.58
C ILE A 195 -3.56 -8.55 -1.37
N ILE A 196 -2.74 -9.14 -0.51
CA ILE A 196 -1.42 -8.63 -0.13
C ILE A 196 -0.37 -9.60 -0.65
N ILE A 197 0.53 -9.11 -1.51
CA ILE A 197 1.66 -9.87 -2.06
C ILE A 197 2.94 -9.25 -1.49
N ASP A 198 3.67 -9.98 -0.65
CA ASP A 198 4.90 -9.49 -0.03
C ASP A 198 6.06 -9.37 -1.02
N GLU A 199 6.17 -10.32 -1.98
CA GLU A 199 7.24 -10.29 -2.97
C GLU A 199 6.72 -10.71 -4.35
N LEU A 200 6.43 -9.72 -5.19
CA LEU A 200 5.94 -9.96 -6.55
C LEU A 200 6.97 -10.68 -7.41
N ALA A 201 8.27 -10.39 -7.21
CA ALA A 201 9.34 -10.98 -8.02
C ALA A 201 9.31 -12.51 -8.00
N ASP A 202 9.04 -13.11 -6.85
CA ASP A 202 9.01 -14.57 -6.71
C ASP A 202 7.84 -15.20 -7.49
N LEU A 203 6.73 -14.49 -7.64
CA LEU A 203 5.59 -14.93 -8.46
C LEU A 203 5.90 -14.77 -9.95
N MET A 204 6.48 -13.64 -10.34
CA MET A 204 6.81 -13.33 -11.73
C MET A 204 7.85 -14.30 -12.30
N MET A 205 8.77 -14.81 -11.48
CA MET A 205 9.74 -15.83 -11.91
C MET A 205 9.10 -17.16 -12.28
N VAL A 206 7.92 -17.48 -11.75
CA VAL A 206 7.30 -18.81 -11.88
C VAL A 206 6.07 -18.78 -12.81
N ALA A 207 5.25 -17.75 -12.75
CA ALA A 207 3.96 -17.67 -13.41
C ALA A 207 3.66 -16.23 -13.90
N ALA A 208 4.65 -15.59 -14.56
CA ALA A 208 4.59 -14.17 -14.93
C ALA A 208 3.30 -13.78 -15.66
N LYS A 209 2.92 -14.53 -16.68
CA LYS A 209 1.77 -14.21 -17.54
C LYS A 209 0.46 -14.24 -16.75
N GLU A 210 0.21 -15.32 -16.02
CA GLU A 210 -1.04 -15.51 -15.27
C GLU A 210 -1.17 -14.50 -14.12
N VAL A 211 -0.05 -14.19 -13.48
CA VAL A 211 0.04 -13.20 -12.38
C VAL A 211 -0.22 -11.81 -12.93
N GLU A 212 0.47 -11.40 -13.99
CA GLU A 212 0.31 -10.08 -14.60
C GLU A 212 -1.13 -9.88 -15.11
N GLU A 213 -1.69 -10.85 -15.86
CA GLU A 213 -3.06 -10.78 -16.38
C GLU A 213 -4.08 -10.61 -15.23
N SER A 214 -3.93 -11.38 -14.15
CA SER A 214 -4.83 -11.32 -12.99
C SER A 214 -4.72 -10.00 -12.26
N ILE A 215 -3.48 -9.53 -11.98
CA ILE A 215 -3.23 -8.23 -11.35
C ILE A 215 -3.84 -7.10 -12.17
N CYS A 216 -3.58 -7.06 -13.47
CA CYS A 216 -4.11 -6.02 -14.35
C CYS A 216 -5.64 -6.03 -14.39
N ARG A 217 -6.27 -7.20 -14.47
CA ARG A 217 -7.73 -7.31 -14.48
C ARG A 217 -8.37 -6.84 -13.17
N ILE A 218 -7.80 -7.24 -12.03
CA ILE A 218 -8.25 -6.75 -10.71
C ILE A 218 -8.01 -5.24 -10.61
N ALA A 219 -6.85 -4.75 -11.03
CA ALA A 219 -6.52 -3.33 -10.96
C ALA A 219 -7.47 -2.44 -11.79
N GLN A 220 -7.96 -2.94 -12.92
CA GLN A 220 -8.90 -2.22 -13.78
C GLN A 220 -10.34 -2.22 -13.24
N LEU A 221 -10.78 -3.30 -12.62
CA LEU A 221 -12.20 -3.53 -12.32
C LEU A 221 -12.47 -3.75 -10.83
N GLY A 222 -11.47 -4.03 -9.99
CA GLY A 222 -11.65 -4.44 -8.60
C GLY A 222 -12.30 -3.39 -7.71
N ARG A 223 -12.07 -2.09 -7.96
CA ARG A 223 -12.53 -0.99 -7.11
C ARG A 223 -14.03 -1.06 -6.82
N ALA A 224 -14.86 -1.14 -7.84
CA ALA A 224 -16.31 -1.16 -7.68
C ALA A 224 -16.80 -2.45 -6.99
N ALA A 225 -16.11 -3.57 -7.19
CA ALA A 225 -16.39 -4.85 -6.55
C ALA A 225 -15.81 -4.96 -5.13
N GLY A 226 -15.09 -3.95 -4.64
CA GLY A 226 -14.43 -3.96 -3.33
C GLY A 226 -13.30 -4.97 -3.22
N ILE A 227 -12.54 -5.15 -4.30
CA ILE A 227 -11.36 -6.02 -4.35
C ILE A 227 -10.14 -5.16 -4.63
N HIS A 228 -9.16 -5.22 -3.75
CA HIS A 228 -8.02 -4.34 -3.71
C HIS A 228 -6.70 -5.12 -3.69
N LEU A 229 -5.65 -4.54 -4.26
CA LEU A 229 -4.31 -5.12 -4.33
C LEU A 229 -3.33 -4.26 -3.54
N ILE A 230 -2.52 -4.90 -2.74
CA ILE A 230 -1.28 -4.35 -2.18
C ILE A 230 -0.16 -5.25 -2.69
N VAL A 231 0.61 -4.73 -3.63
CA VAL A 231 1.66 -5.49 -4.31
C VAL A 231 3.01 -4.93 -3.88
N ALA A 232 3.81 -5.75 -3.22
CA ALA A 232 5.12 -5.32 -2.76
C ALA A 232 6.25 -6.09 -3.45
N THR A 233 7.42 -5.45 -3.56
CA THR A 233 8.63 -6.08 -4.07
C THR A 233 9.89 -5.40 -3.55
N GLN A 234 10.94 -6.21 -3.36
CA GLN A 234 12.29 -5.72 -3.11
C GLN A 234 13.07 -5.46 -4.40
N ARG A 235 12.53 -5.90 -5.56
CA ARG A 235 13.15 -5.77 -6.89
C ARG A 235 12.25 -4.96 -7.82
N PRO A 236 12.30 -3.61 -7.75
CA PRO A 236 11.43 -2.75 -8.57
C PRO A 236 11.93 -2.60 -10.02
N SER A 237 12.52 -3.65 -10.59
CA SER A 237 12.97 -3.71 -11.98
C SER A 237 11.80 -3.82 -12.96
N THR A 238 12.02 -3.46 -14.21
CA THR A 238 10.97 -3.38 -15.25
C THR A 238 10.43 -4.74 -15.70
N ASP A 239 11.16 -5.81 -15.46
CA ASP A 239 10.73 -7.19 -15.68
C ASP A 239 9.81 -7.71 -14.59
N ILE A 240 9.86 -7.13 -13.38
CA ILE A 240 8.99 -7.44 -12.27
C ILE A 240 7.79 -6.48 -12.22
N ILE A 241 8.05 -5.18 -12.20
CA ILE A 241 7.01 -4.15 -12.27
C ILE A 241 6.88 -3.70 -13.72
N THR A 242 6.15 -4.47 -14.50
CA THR A 242 5.98 -4.23 -15.93
C THR A 242 5.25 -2.93 -16.23
N GLY A 243 5.33 -2.47 -17.46
CA GLY A 243 4.60 -1.29 -17.93
C GLY A 243 3.09 -1.43 -17.72
N LEU A 244 2.53 -2.64 -17.88
CA LEU A 244 1.10 -2.91 -17.66
C LEU A 244 0.72 -2.77 -16.19
N ILE A 245 1.50 -3.34 -15.27
CA ILE A 245 1.27 -3.20 -13.82
C ILE A 245 1.36 -1.73 -13.43
N LYS A 246 2.41 -1.00 -13.88
CA LYS A 246 2.57 0.44 -13.59
C LYS A 246 1.42 1.31 -14.10
N ALA A 247 0.88 1.00 -15.26
CA ALA A 247 -0.24 1.74 -15.84
C ALA A 247 -1.55 1.52 -15.07
N ASN A 248 -1.74 0.35 -14.48
CA ASN A 248 -2.97 -0.02 -13.78
C ASN A 248 -2.93 0.22 -12.27
N ILE A 249 -1.74 0.34 -11.66
CA ILE A 249 -1.54 0.66 -10.24
C ILE A 249 -0.77 1.99 -10.13
N PRO A 250 -1.46 3.13 -10.15
CA PRO A 250 -0.81 4.43 -10.11
C PRO A 250 -0.34 4.85 -8.70
N SER A 251 -1.00 4.34 -7.64
CA SER A 251 -0.65 4.68 -6.26
C SER A 251 0.56 3.88 -5.80
N ARG A 252 1.57 4.57 -5.27
CA ARG A 252 2.87 3.94 -4.96
C ARG A 252 3.44 4.47 -3.66
N ILE A 253 4.05 3.57 -2.89
CA ILE A 253 4.96 3.89 -1.78
C ILE A 253 6.35 3.45 -2.21
N ALA A 254 7.25 4.40 -2.41
CA ALA A 254 8.65 4.14 -2.71
C ALA A 254 9.48 4.37 -1.45
N LEU A 255 10.07 3.30 -0.94
CA LEU A 255 11.04 3.33 0.14
C LEU A 255 12.46 3.40 -0.46
N ALA A 256 13.48 3.38 0.40
CA ALA A 256 14.86 3.41 -0.09
C ALA A 256 15.14 2.22 -1.01
N VAL A 257 15.76 2.50 -2.15
CA VAL A 257 16.20 1.50 -3.14
C VAL A 257 17.71 1.57 -3.32
N SER A 258 18.32 0.46 -3.78
CA SER A 258 19.77 0.33 -3.86
C SER A 258 20.37 1.01 -5.09
N SER A 259 19.58 1.33 -6.11
CA SER A 259 20.09 1.92 -7.35
C SER A 259 19.22 3.05 -7.87
N ALA A 260 19.83 3.99 -8.62
CA ALA A 260 19.11 5.06 -9.30
C ALA A 260 18.21 4.52 -10.45
N VAL A 261 18.50 3.35 -10.98
CA VAL A 261 17.67 2.68 -12.00
C VAL A 261 16.36 2.21 -11.36
N ASP A 262 16.43 1.62 -10.17
CA ASP A 262 15.26 1.16 -9.43
C ASP A 262 14.38 2.32 -8.91
N SER A 263 14.96 3.50 -8.79
CA SER A 263 14.26 4.71 -8.35
C SER A 263 13.39 5.34 -9.47
N ARG A 264 13.58 4.96 -10.73
CA ARG A 264 12.84 5.50 -11.90
C ARG A 264 11.60 4.66 -12.21
#